data_706198036257d96a7faa67479c8aa318
#
_entry.id   706198036257d96a7faa67479c8aa318
#
_cell.length_a   1.000
_cell.length_b   1.000
_cell.length_c   1.000
_cell.angle_alpha   90.00
_cell.angle_beta   90.00
_cell.angle_gamma   90.00
#
_symmetry.space_group_name_H-M   'P 1'
#
loop_
_entity.id
_entity.type
_entity.pdbx_description
1 polymer ?
#
loop_
_entity_poly.entity_id
_entity_poly.type
_entity_poly.pdbx_seq_one_letter_code
_entity_poly.pdbx_strand_id
1 'polypeptide(L)'
;GVAGSVVASRTALSADTPADSALATKLAGSVYYTKDNPGRWSAKAGGHAPVVESRKGMVMVTTPHEMNGYEHYIVKHTLFDKDMKVIGETLFDPMQVKAAVSQYEIQDYSGIAYALSMCNLHDCWLTEFTI
;
A
#
# COMPACT_ATOMS: atom_id res chain seq x y z
N GLY A 1 -22.96 -30.88 -11.09
CA GLY A 1 -22.48 -30.23 -11.36
C GLY A 1 -22.68 -30.12 -11.24
N VAL A 2 -22.61 -30.41 -11.13
CA VAL A 2 -22.16 -29.93 -11.43
C VAL A 2 -22.26 -29.54 -11.34
N ALA A 3 -22.00 -30.16 -11.28
CA ALA A 3 -21.55 -29.53 -11.47
C ALA A 3 -21.53 -28.91 -11.24
N GLY A 4 -22.00 -29.73 -11.18
CA GLY A 4 -21.39 -28.88 -11.19
C GLY A 4 -21.23 -28.57 -10.84
N SER A 5 -20.84 -28.65 -10.53
CA SER A 5 -20.27 -28.07 -10.39
C SER A 5 -19.97 -27.66 -10.09
N VAL A 6 -19.71 -28.12 -9.93
CA VAL A 6 -19.05 -27.44 -9.75
C VAL A 6 -18.79 -26.89 -9.62
N VAL A 7 -18.70 -27.39 -9.49
CA VAL A 7 -18.14 -26.56 -9.47
C VAL A 7 -18.04 -25.85 -9.29
N ALA A 8 -18.02 -26.23 -9.18
CA ALA A 8 -17.64 -25.30 -9.11
C ALA A 8 -17.51 -24.67 -8.76
N SER A 9 -17.45 -24.82 -8.51
CA SER A 9 -17.08 -23.98 -8.27
C SER A 9 -16.86 -23.52 -7.88
N ARG A 10 -16.72 -23.71 -7.67
CA ARG A 10 -16.22 -23.09 -7.36
C ARG A 10 -15.95 -22.43 -6.98
N THR A 11 -15.84 -22.89 -7.07
CA THR A 11 -15.40 -22.18 -6.78
C THR A 11 -15.18 -21.65 -6.46
N ALA A 12 -15.22 -21.85 -6.49
CA ALA A 12 -14.78 -21.35 -6.34
C ALA A 12 -14.45 -21.11 -6.04
N LEU A 13 -14.17 -21.21 -5.73
CA LEU A 13 -13.47 -21.00 -5.77
C LEU A 13 -13.12 -20.34 -5.93
N SER A 14 -12.97 -20.16 -6.06
CA SER A 14 -12.31 -19.72 -6.44
C SER A 14 -11.69 -19.20 -6.65
N ALA A 15 -12.07 -19.35 -6.70
CA ALA A 15 -11.29 -18.30 -7.27
C ALA A 15 -9.80 -18.41 -6.99
N ASP A 16 -9.46 -18.47 -5.75
CA ASP A 16 -8.07 -18.54 -5.38
C ASP A 16 -7.50 -19.91 -5.61
N THR A 17 -6.45 -20.01 -6.42
CA THR A 17 -5.69 -21.23 -6.56
C THR A 17 -4.72 -21.35 -5.39
N PRO A 18 -4.30 -22.56 -5.01
CA PRO A 18 -3.27 -22.71 -3.98
C PRO A 18 -1.98 -21.95 -4.30
N ALA A 19 -1.61 -21.83 -5.59
CA ALA A 19 -0.41 -21.11 -6.00
C ALA A 19 -0.56 -19.61 -5.69
N ASP A 20 -1.73 -19.02 -6.00
CA ASP A 20 -1.98 -17.61 -5.72
C ASP A 20 -2.00 -17.33 -4.23
N SER A 21 -2.62 -18.22 -3.44
CA SER A 21 -2.66 -18.06 -1.99
C SER A 21 -1.28 -18.16 -1.38
N ALA A 22 -0.46 -19.11 -1.85
CA ALA A 22 0.90 -19.28 -1.36
C ALA A 22 1.76 -18.05 -1.71
N LEU A 23 1.59 -17.51 -2.92
CA LEU A 23 2.29 -16.31 -3.33
C LEU A 23 1.91 -15.12 -2.46
N ALA A 24 0.61 -14.94 -2.23
CA ALA A 24 0.11 -13.82 -1.43
C ALA A 24 0.70 -13.83 -0.03
N THR A 25 0.80 -15.01 0.61
CA THR A 25 1.38 -15.10 1.96
C THR A 25 2.86 -14.77 2.00
N LYS A 26 3.55 -14.84 0.87
CA LYS A 26 4.99 -14.60 0.81
C LYS A 26 5.34 -13.15 0.46
N LEU A 27 4.38 -12.34 0.07
CA LEU A 27 4.67 -11.00 -0.46
C LEU A 27 4.98 -10.00 0.64
N ALA A 28 4.22 -10.02 1.73
CA ALA A 28 4.45 -9.09 2.84
C ALA A 28 5.76 -9.44 3.55
N GLY A 29 6.67 -8.48 3.63
CA GLY A 29 8.00 -8.67 4.22
C GLY A 29 9.03 -9.17 3.23
N SER A 30 8.69 -9.24 1.93
CA SER A 30 9.64 -9.64 0.89
C SER A 30 9.51 -8.80 -0.38
N VAL A 31 8.31 -8.62 -0.89
CA VAL A 31 8.05 -7.84 -2.11
C VAL A 31 7.55 -6.45 -1.78
N TYR A 32 6.71 -6.36 -0.75
CA TYR A 32 6.36 -5.10 -0.12
C TYR A 32 6.48 -5.29 1.38
N TYR A 33 6.51 -4.19 2.13
CA TYR A 33 6.77 -4.23 3.56
C TYR A 33 5.68 -3.48 4.30
N THR A 34 5.42 -3.92 5.52
CA THR A 34 4.50 -3.23 6.42
C THR A 34 5.19 -3.05 7.77
N LYS A 35 4.60 -2.23 8.61
CA LYS A 35 5.12 -2.03 9.96
C LYS A 35 5.24 -3.37 10.71
N ASP A 36 4.26 -4.26 10.48
CA ASP A 36 4.23 -5.55 11.17
C ASP A 36 5.05 -6.62 10.47
N ASN A 37 5.32 -6.45 9.18
CA ASN A 37 6.13 -7.37 8.39
C ASN A 37 7.21 -6.62 7.64
N PRO A 38 8.21 -6.10 8.36
CA PRO A 38 9.25 -5.28 7.74
C PRO A 38 10.37 -6.07 7.06
N GLY A 39 10.41 -7.40 7.22
CA GLY A 39 11.38 -8.25 6.55
C GLY A 39 12.81 -7.77 6.74
N ARG A 40 13.56 -7.71 5.64
CA ARG A 40 14.97 -7.28 5.68
C ARG A 40 15.13 -5.82 6.08
N TRP A 41 14.05 -5.05 6.05
CA TRP A 41 14.10 -3.62 6.36
C TRP A 41 13.57 -3.30 7.76
N SER A 42 13.69 -4.24 8.70
CA SER A 42 13.12 -4.05 10.04
C SER A 42 13.64 -2.77 10.73
N ALA A 43 14.89 -2.42 10.49
CA ALA A 43 15.47 -1.20 11.08
C ALA A 43 14.94 0.08 10.41
N LYS A 44 14.23 -0.04 9.29
CA LYS A 44 13.76 1.10 8.51
C LYS A 44 12.28 1.38 8.68
N ALA A 45 11.55 0.51 9.39
CA ALA A 45 10.09 0.58 9.44
C ALA A 45 9.59 1.93 9.97
N GLY A 46 10.24 2.47 11.00
CA GLY A 46 9.81 3.72 11.62
C GLY A 46 9.86 4.92 10.70
N GLY A 47 10.77 4.93 9.75
CA GLY A 47 10.92 6.05 8.82
C GLY A 47 10.31 5.81 7.46
N HIS A 48 9.81 4.61 7.18
CA HIS A 48 9.35 4.24 5.83
C HIS A 48 7.89 3.84 5.75
N ALA A 49 7.32 3.26 6.81
CA ALA A 49 5.90 2.88 6.82
C ALA A 49 5.05 4.16 6.83
N PRO A 50 4.14 4.33 5.86
CA PRO A 50 3.34 5.55 5.82
C PRO A 50 2.36 5.61 6.97
N VAL A 51 2.18 6.81 7.51
CA VAL A 51 1.23 7.10 8.57
C VAL A 51 0.04 7.78 7.92
N VAL A 52 -1.16 7.29 8.22
CA VAL A 52 -2.38 7.77 7.57
C VAL A 52 -3.32 8.36 8.60
N GLU A 53 -3.84 9.55 8.29
CA GLU A 53 -4.95 10.14 9.01
C GLU A 53 -6.12 10.25 8.05
N SER A 54 -7.24 9.64 8.41
CA SER A 54 -8.42 9.63 7.56
C SER A 54 -9.61 10.15 8.36
N ARG A 55 -10.27 11.20 7.85
CA ARG A 55 -11.37 11.82 8.55
C ARG A 55 -12.33 12.46 7.55
N LYS A 56 -13.57 11.96 7.53
CA LYS A 56 -14.64 12.52 6.70
C LYS A 56 -14.24 12.63 5.23
N GLY A 57 -13.59 11.57 4.72
CA GLY A 57 -13.17 11.52 3.33
C GLY A 57 -11.88 12.26 3.02
N MET A 58 -11.34 13.00 3.99
CA MET A 58 -10.03 13.61 3.83
C MET A 58 -8.97 12.64 4.34
N VAL A 59 -8.01 12.31 3.49
CA VAL A 59 -6.93 11.36 3.79
C VAL A 59 -5.61 12.08 3.68
N MET A 60 -4.83 12.05 4.76
CA MET A 60 -3.48 12.59 4.73
C MET A 60 -2.49 11.48 4.98
N VAL A 61 -1.50 11.36 4.10
CA VAL A 61 -0.46 10.34 4.19
C VAL A 61 0.88 11.02 4.43
N THR A 62 1.58 10.57 5.46
CA THR A 62 2.89 11.10 5.81
C THR A 62 3.88 9.95 5.92
N THR A 63 4.99 10.04 5.21
CA THR A 63 6.12 9.16 5.44
C THR A 63 7.17 9.96 6.18
N PRO A 64 7.52 9.57 7.44
CA PRO A 64 8.52 10.32 8.21
C PRO A 64 9.93 10.01 7.72
N HIS A 65 10.23 10.48 6.53
CA HIS A 65 11.47 10.22 5.81
C HIS A 65 11.97 11.52 5.23
N GLU A 66 13.27 11.70 5.25
CA GLU A 66 13.86 12.93 4.69
C GLU A 66 13.71 12.97 3.17
N MET A 67 13.71 14.20 2.64
CA MET A 67 13.50 14.48 1.22
C MET A 67 14.61 15.44 0.75
N ASN A 68 15.86 14.99 0.86
CA ASN A 68 17.02 15.87 0.64
C ASN A 68 17.66 15.72 -0.72
N GLY A 69 16.96 15.20 -1.69
CA GLY A 69 17.46 15.03 -3.04
C GLY A 69 17.15 13.66 -3.58
N TYR A 70 17.53 13.41 -4.81
CA TYR A 70 17.18 12.18 -5.52
C TYR A 70 18.00 10.96 -5.10
N GLU A 71 19.02 11.14 -4.29
CA GLU A 71 19.84 10.00 -3.85
C GLU A 71 19.04 9.06 -2.94
N HIS A 72 18.24 9.64 -2.05
CA HIS A 72 17.46 8.86 -1.11
C HIS A 72 16.21 9.64 -0.75
N TYR A 73 15.07 9.22 -1.24
CA TYR A 73 13.83 9.98 -1.08
C TYR A 73 12.62 9.07 -1.23
N ILE A 74 11.46 9.59 -0.82
CA ILE A 74 10.19 8.94 -1.08
C ILE A 74 9.72 9.38 -2.47
N VAL A 75 9.59 8.40 -3.35
CA VAL A 75 9.26 8.64 -4.76
C VAL A 75 7.80 9.05 -4.91
N LYS A 76 6.91 8.35 -4.19
CA LYS A 76 5.48 8.61 -4.34
C LYS A 76 4.68 8.03 -3.20
N HIS A 77 3.45 8.52 -3.07
CA HIS A 77 2.37 7.88 -2.33
C HIS A 77 1.30 7.44 -3.30
N THR A 78 0.71 6.27 -3.07
CA THR A 78 -0.42 5.79 -3.85
C THR A 78 -1.48 5.28 -2.88
N LEU A 79 -2.74 5.67 -3.12
CA LEU A 79 -3.86 5.14 -2.35
C LEU A 79 -4.60 4.12 -3.20
N PHE A 80 -4.97 3.02 -2.57
CA PHE A 80 -5.74 1.94 -3.21
C PHE A 80 -7.02 1.70 -2.43
N ASP A 81 -8.09 1.32 -3.14
CA ASP A 81 -9.30 0.82 -2.50
C ASP A 81 -9.10 -0.65 -2.09
N LYS A 82 -10.17 -1.28 -1.57
CA LYS A 82 -10.09 -2.66 -1.09
C LYS A 82 -9.72 -3.66 -2.18
N ASP A 83 -9.96 -3.32 -3.44
CA ASP A 83 -9.65 -4.18 -4.58
C ASP A 83 -8.34 -3.81 -5.25
N MET A 84 -7.52 -3.00 -4.57
CA MET A 84 -6.23 -2.53 -5.05
C MET A 84 -6.33 -1.66 -6.31
N LYS A 85 -7.46 -1.01 -6.50
CA LYS A 85 -7.62 -0.03 -7.55
C LYS A 85 -7.08 1.31 -7.04
N VAL A 86 -6.32 2.02 -7.87
CA VAL A 86 -5.74 3.31 -7.50
C VAL A 86 -6.86 4.36 -7.39
N ILE A 87 -6.94 5.01 -6.21
CA ILE A 87 -7.90 6.08 -5.98
C ILE A 87 -7.23 7.43 -5.70
N GLY A 88 -5.91 7.45 -5.65
CA GLY A 88 -5.14 8.69 -5.51
C GLY A 88 -3.67 8.40 -5.61
N GLU A 89 -2.90 9.38 -6.10
CA GLU A 89 -1.46 9.20 -6.24
C GLU A 89 -0.77 10.56 -6.27
N THR A 90 0.38 10.64 -5.65
CA THR A 90 1.23 11.85 -5.63
C THR A 90 2.67 11.43 -5.87
N LEU A 91 3.29 11.97 -6.92
CA LEU A 91 4.70 11.80 -7.16
C LEU A 91 5.44 12.99 -6.56
N PHE A 92 6.52 12.72 -5.85
CA PHE A 92 7.30 13.77 -5.17
C PHE A 92 8.53 14.14 -5.95
N ASP A 93 8.81 15.44 -5.93
CA ASP A 93 10.09 15.98 -6.41
C ASP A 93 10.87 16.46 -5.19
N PRO A 94 11.93 15.75 -4.78
CA PRO A 94 12.66 16.10 -3.55
C PRO A 94 13.40 17.42 -3.65
N MET A 95 13.48 17.99 -4.84
CA MET A 95 14.04 19.33 -5.01
C MET A 95 13.01 20.42 -4.71
N GLN A 96 11.71 20.07 -4.76
CA GLN A 96 10.62 21.02 -4.55
C GLN A 96 9.98 20.87 -3.17
N VAL A 97 9.91 19.64 -2.63
CA VAL A 97 9.26 19.39 -1.35
C VAL A 97 10.27 18.79 -0.38
N LYS A 98 10.16 19.17 0.87
CA LYS A 98 11.07 18.71 1.93
C LYS A 98 10.42 17.72 2.87
N ALA A 99 9.16 17.38 2.65
CA ALA A 99 8.44 16.41 3.45
C ALA A 99 7.57 15.54 2.54
N ALA A 100 7.52 14.25 2.82
CA ALA A 100 6.72 13.31 2.06
C ALA A 100 5.31 13.29 2.66
N VAL A 101 4.52 14.29 2.32
CA VAL A 101 3.14 14.45 2.79
C VAL A 101 2.25 14.62 1.58
N SER A 102 1.14 13.87 1.54
CA SER A 102 0.15 14.02 0.49
C SER A 102 -1.23 14.01 1.09
N GLN A 103 -2.17 14.63 0.40
CA GLN A 103 -3.52 14.79 0.91
C GLN A 103 -4.51 14.54 -0.22
N TYR A 104 -5.61 13.85 0.12
CA TYR A 104 -6.61 13.44 -0.87
C TYR A 104 -8.00 13.66 -0.32
N GLU A 105 -8.90 14.07 -1.19
CA GLU A 105 -10.30 14.16 -0.87
C GLU A 105 -11.00 13.01 -1.60
N ILE A 106 -11.42 12.00 -0.84
CA ILE A 106 -12.00 10.79 -1.39
C ILE A 106 -13.50 10.81 -1.08
N GLN A 107 -14.31 11.05 -2.10
CA GLN A 107 -15.77 11.20 -1.90
C GLN A 107 -16.56 9.99 -2.41
N ASP A 108 -15.98 9.21 -3.30
CA ASP A 108 -16.72 8.14 -3.96
C ASP A 108 -16.44 6.77 -3.39
N TYR A 109 -15.71 6.69 -2.29
CA TYR A 109 -15.35 5.41 -1.69
C TYR A 109 -15.31 5.52 -0.17
N SER A 110 -15.76 4.46 0.50
CA SER A 110 -15.58 4.27 1.94
C SER A 110 -15.29 2.80 2.20
N GLY A 111 -14.55 2.53 3.27
CA GLY A 111 -14.18 1.18 3.63
C GLY A 111 -12.67 1.01 3.75
N ILE A 112 -12.23 -0.23 3.71
CA ILE A 112 -10.81 -0.56 3.83
C ILE A 112 -10.05 -0.02 2.62
N ALA A 113 -8.91 0.60 2.88
CA ALA A 113 -8.04 1.18 1.86
C ALA A 113 -6.58 0.95 2.26
N TYR A 114 -5.68 1.23 1.34
CA TYR A 114 -4.26 1.02 1.56
C TYR A 114 -3.48 2.23 1.06
N ALA A 115 -2.50 2.66 1.85
CA ALA A 115 -1.57 3.71 1.46
C ALA A 115 -0.21 3.08 1.20
N LEU A 116 0.33 3.34 0.02
CA LEU A 116 1.67 2.88 -0.36
C LEU A 116 2.62 4.06 -0.34
N SER A 117 3.80 3.85 0.24
CA SER A 117 4.90 4.79 0.19
C SER A 117 6.09 4.09 -0.43
N MET A 118 6.65 4.67 -1.48
CA MET A 118 7.75 4.05 -2.22
C MET A 118 9.04 4.83 -1.98
N CYS A 119 10.01 4.15 -1.36
CA CYS A 119 11.35 4.69 -1.20
C CYS A 119 12.21 4.19 -2.36
N ASN A 120 13.05 5.04 -2.92
CA ASN A 120 13.90 4.63 -4.05
C ASN A 120 14.96 3.58 -3.66
N LEU A 121 15.30 3.47 -2.37
CA LEU A 121 16.31 2.52 -1.91
C LEU A 121 15.73 1.38 -1.07
N HIS A 122 14.58 1.57 -0.42
CA HIS A 122 14.05 0.61 0.55
C HIS A 122 12.66 0.11 0.20
N ASP A 123 12.34 0.08 -1.09
CA ASP A 123 11.16 -0.59 -1.64
C ASP A 123 9.83 0.07 -1.23
N CYS A 124 8.76 -0.68 -1.38
CA CYS A 124 7.40 -0.19 -1.16
C CYS A 124 6.88 -0.60 0.21
N TRP A 125 6.25 0.34 0.90
CA TRP A 125 5.69 0.13 2.24
C TRP A 125 4.20 0.41 2.19
N LEU A 126 3.43 -0.45 2.82
CA LEU A 126 1.97 -0.40 2.75
C LEU A 126 1.38 -0.30 4.15
N THR A 127 0.36 0.54 4.28
CA THR A 127 -0.40 0.70 5.52
C THR A 127 -1.88 0.57 5.21
N GLU A 128 -2.57 -0.34 5.90
CA GLU A 128 -4.02 -0.49 5.78
C GLU A 128 -4.70 0.55 6.67
N PHE A 129 -5.79 1.13 6.18
CA PHE A 129 -6.58 2.09 6.95
C PHE A 129 -8.03 2.06 6.44
N THR A 130 -8.88 2.92 7.00
CA THR A 130 -10.29 2.98 6.64
C THR A 130 -10.68 4.40 6.25
N ILE A 131 -11.42 4.50 5.17
CA ILE A 131 -12.02 5.76 4.73
C ILE A 131 -13.48 5.79 5.11
#